data_2097be40f8b15b79ea8eb5ba8ecffb68
#
_entry.id   2097be40f8b15b79ea8eb5ba8ecffb68
#
_cell.length_a   1.000
_cell.length_b   1.000
_cell.length_c   1.000
_cell.angle_alpha   90.00
_cell.angle_beta   90.00
_cell.angle_gamma   90.00
#
_symmetry.space_group_name_H-M   'P 1'
#
loop_
_entity.id
_entity.type
_entity.pdbx_description
1 polymer ?
#
loop_
_entity_poly.entity_id
_entity_poly.type
_entity_poly.pdbx_seq_one_letter_code
_entity_poly.pdbx_strand_id
1 'polypeptide(L)'
;MGVFVSVTGVSGSGKSTLVNDILYSVLANKLNGARIVPGRHRTVSGVDHLDKVVHVDQSPIGRTPRSNPATYTGVFDKVRALFAETTEAKVRGYQQGRFSFNVKGGRCENCSGDGTITIEMNFLPDVYVPCEICHGARYNRETLEVHYKGKSISEV
;
A
#
# COMPACT_ATOMS: atom_id res chain seq x y z
N MET A 1 -1.43 -12.15 28.44
CA MET A 1 0.03 -12.21 28.64
C MET A 1 0.69 -11.15 27.78
N GLY A 2 1.39 -10.18 28.37
CA GLY A 2 2.16 -9.17 27.63
C GLY A 2 3.64 -9.54 27.63
N VAL A 3 4.01 -10.61 26.91
CA VAL A 3 5.40 -11.08 26.85
C VAL A 3 5.96 -10.79 25.46
N PHE A 4 7.11 -10.13 25.41
CA PHE A 4 7.89 -9.97 24.18
C PHE A 4 8.78 -11.20 23.99
N VAL A 5 8.70 -11.82 22.82
CA VAL A 5 9.52 -12.98 22.43
C VAL A 5 10.32 -12.64 21.18
N SER A 6 11.63 -12.82 21.24
CA SER A 6 12.54 -12.64 20.10
C SER A 6 13.06 -13.99 19.61
N VAL A 7 12.89 -14.27 18.31
CA VAL A 7 13.40 -15.48 17.64
C VAL A 7 14.66 -15.11 16.87
N THR A 8 15.83 -15.54 17.34
CA THR A 8 17.14 -15.21 16.77
C THR A 8 17.85 -16.45 16.23
N GLY A 9 18.84 -16.25 15.40
CA GLY A 9 19.67 -17.33 14.84
C GLY A 9 20.23 -16.96 13.46
N VAL A 10 21.14 -17.77 12.95
CA VAL A 10 21.78 -17.57 11.63
C VAL A 10 20.77 -17.64 10.49
N SER A 11 21.10 -17.08 9.34
CA SER A 11 20.28 -17.19 8.13
C SER A 11 20.12 -18.67 7.74
N GLY A 12 18.92 -19.06 7.32
CA GLY A 12 18.61 -20.45 6.94
C GLY A 12 18.35 -21.41 8.10
N SER A 13 18.35 -20.96 9.37
CA SER A 13 18.10 -21.83 10.55
C SER A 13 16.62 -22.18 10.77
N GLY A 14 15.72 -21.81 9.88
CA GLY A 14 14.29 -22.15 9.97
C GLY A 14 13.43 -21.20 10.81
N LYS A 15 13.94 -20.02 11.21
CA LYS A 15 13.17 -19.03 12.00
C LYS A 15 11.85 -18.62 11.32
N SER A 16 11.93 -18.27 10.05
CA SER A 16 10.75 -17.86 9.27
C SER A 16 9.78 -19.03 9.10
N THR A 17 10.29 -20.23 8.87
CA THR A 17 9.46 -21.46 8.79
C THR A 17 8.74 -21.71 10.12
N LEU A 18 9.44 -21.61 11.24
CA LEU A 18 8.81 -21.79 12.56
C LEU A 18 7.73 -20.73 12.82
N VAL A 19 8.05 -19.45 12.59
CA VAL A 19 7.15 -18.34 12.97
C VAL A 19 6.03 -18.17 11.94
N ASN A 20 6.34 -18.11 10.65
CA ASN A 20 5.36 -17.80 9.62
C ASN A 20 4.64 -19.04 9.11
N ASP A 21 5.38 -20.10 8.72
CA ASP A 21 4.77 -21.25 8.06
C ASP A 21 4.06 -22.18 9.06
N ILE A 22 4.51 -22.24 10.31
CA ILE A 22 3.92 -23.11 11.34
C ILE A 22 3.06 -22.30 12.29
N LEU A 23 3.69 -21.50 13.16
CA LEU A 23 3.01 -20.85 14.28
C LEU A 23 1.89 -19.91 13.79
N TYR A 24 2.23 -18.94 12.92
CA TYR A 24 1.23 -18.02 12.37
C TYR A 24 0.11 -18.75 11.65
N SER A 25 0.42 -19.71 10.79
CA SER A 25 -0.58 -20.44 10.01
C SER A 25 -1.56 -21.22 10.89
N VAL A 26 -1.07 -21.86 11.96
CA VAL A 26 -1.93 -22.56 12.93
C VAL A 26 -2.81 -21.58 13.71
N LEU A 27 -2.23 -20.49 14.19
CA LEU A 27 -2.96 -19.46 14.93
C LEU A 27 -4.00 -18.75 14.05
N ALA A 28 -3.66 -18.37 12.83
CA ALA A 28 -4.58 -17.73 11.89
C ALA A 28 -5.77 -18.61 11.54
N ASN A 29 -5.54 -19.92 11.36
CA ASN A 29 -6.62 -20.87 11.12
C ASN A 29 -7.56 -21.01 12.32
N LYS A 30 -7.03 -21.11 13.54
CA LYS A 30 -7.84 -21.30 14.74
C LYS A 30 -8.54 -20.01 15.20
N LEU A 31 -7.87 -18.88 15.18
CA LEU A 31 -8.34 -17.63 15.77
C LEU A 31 -9.02 -16.71 14.76
N ASN A 32 -8.50 -16.64 13.53
CA ASN A 32 -9.00 -15.73 12.51
C ASN A 32 -9.81 -16.45 11.40
N GLY A 33 -10.02 -17.77 11.48
CA GLY A 33 -10.76 -18.52 10.47
C GLY A 33 -10.06 -18.61 9.10
N ALA A 34 -8.74 -18.39 9.04
CA ALA A 34 -7.98 -18.54 7.81
C ALA A 34 -7.97 -20.01 7.33
N ARG A 35 -7.63 -20.22 6.06
CA ARG A 35 -7.48 -21.55 5.45
C ARG A 35 -6.09 -21.72 4.86
N ILE A 36 -5.08 -21.60 5.70
CA ILE A 36 -3.67 -21.69 5.31
C ILE A 36 -3.19 -23.10 5.65
N VAL A 37 -2.44 -23.74 4.76
CA VAL A 37 -1.82 -25.02 5.04
C VAL A 37 -0.57 -24.80 5.89
N PRO A 38 -0.54 -25.22 7.17
CA PRO A 38 0.63 -25.01 8.02
C PRO A 38 1.79 -25.90 7.59
N GLY A 39 3.00 -25.43 7.84
CA GLY A 39 4.19 -26.25 7.68
C GLY A 39 4.15 -27.54 8.56
N ARG A 40 4.95 -28.52 8.18
CA ARG A 40 4.98 -29.82 8.87
C ARG A 40 5.40 -29.66 10.33
N HIS A 41 4.54 -30.04 11.27
CA HIS A 41 4.78 -29.97 12.72
C HIS A 41 4.02 -31.09 13.43
N ARG A 42 4.32 -31.30 14.70
CA ARG A 42 3.58 -32.27 15.54
C ARG A 42 2.34 -31.63 16.13
N THR A 43 2.53 -30.63 16.97
CA THR A 43 1.43 -29.97 17.70
C THR A 43 1.82 -28.56 18.10
N VAL A 44 0.83 -27.69 18.18
CA VAL A 44 0.92 -26.34 18.79
C VAL A 44 -0.11 -26.32 19.91
N SER A 45 0.33 -26.10 21.14
CA SER A 45 -0.52 -26.04 22.34
C SER A 45 -0.63 -24.62 22.89
N GLY A 46 -1.62 -24.37 23.76
CA GLY A 46 -1.82 -23.08 24.41
C GLY A 46 -2.53 -22.04 23.57
N VAL A 47 -3.10 -22.43 22.41
CA VAL A 47 -3.81 -21.50 21.52
C VAL A 47 -5.09 -20.94 22.17
N ASP A 48 -5.70 -21.71 23.08
CA ASP A 48 -6.95 -21.34 23.76
C ASP A 48 -6.77 -20.17 24.74
N HIS A 49 -5.51 -19.74 25.00
CA HIS A 49 -5.17 -18.56 25.78
C HIS A 49 -5.05 -17.28 24.94
N LEU A 50 -5.33 -17.34 23.64
CA LEU A 50 -5.18 -16.25 22.68
C LEU A 50 -6.53 -15.96 22.02
N ASP A 51 -6.86 -14.68 21.92
CA ASP A 51 -8.11 -14.23 21.30
C ASP A 51 -7.97 -13.92 19.81
N LYS A 52 -6.80 -13.43 19.42
CA LYS A 52 -6.54 -12.95 18.05
C LYS A 52 -5.05 -13.02 17.71
N VAL A 53 -4.76 -13.26 16.44
CA VAL A 53 -3.41 -13.10 15.89
C VAL A 53 -3.39 -11.96 14.87
N VAL A 54 -2.38 -11.11 14.97
CA VAL A 54 -2.08 -10.06 13.98
C VAL A 54 -0.72 -10.36 13.37
N HIS A 55 -0.69 -10.42 12.04
CA HIS A 55 0.54 -10.62 11.29
C HIS A 55 1.02 -9.30 10.73
N VAL A 56 2.26 -8.96 11.03
CA VAL A 56 2.96 -7.80 10.45
C VAL A 56 4.21 -8.33 9.75
N ASP A 57 4.26 -8.16 8.46
CA ASP A 57 5.40 -8.57 7.64
C ASP A 57 6.09 -7.39 6.97
N GLN A 58 7.17 -7.66 6.25
CA GLN A 58 7.94 -6.66 5.50
C GLN A 58 7.57 -6.66 4.01
N SER A 59 6.47 -7.29 3.64
CA SER A 59 6.02 -7.32 2.24
C SER A 59 5.68 -5.91 1.76
N PRO A 60 6.03 -5.57 0.52
CA PRO A 60 5.61 -4.29 -0.07
C PRO A 60 4.09 -4.17 -0.08
N ILE A 61 3.56 -2.98 0.18
CA ILE A 61 2.11 -2.66 0.14
C ILE A 61 1.50 -2.82 -1.26
N GLY A 62 2.22 -3.33 -2.18
CA GLY A 62 1.82 -3.61 -3.55
C GLY A 62 3.02 -3.65 -4.47
N ARG A 63 2.79 -4.07 -5.70
CA ARG A 63 3.84 -4.29 -6.69
C ARG A 63 3.85 -3.22 -7.79
N THR A 64 3.06 -2.18 -7.64
CA THR A 64 2.93 -1.13 -8.66
C THR A 64 3.27 0.24 -8.07
N PRO A 65 3.74 1.20 -8.88
CA PRO A 65 3.98 2.58 -8.44
C PRO A 65 2.72 3.28 -7.86
N ARG A 66 1.53 2.73 -8.14
CA ARG A 66 0.23 3.25 -7.66
C ARG A 66 -0.11 2.80 -6.24
N SER A 67 0.60 1.79 -5.73
CA SER A 67 0.36 1.26 -4.40
C SER A 67 1.13 2.07 -3.37
N ASN A 68 0.41 2.70 -2.46
CA ASN A 68 0.98 3.45 -1.35
C ASN A 68 0.13 3.28 -0.08
N PRO A 69 0.63 3.62 1.11
CA PRO A 69 -0.10 3.47 2.37
C PRO A 69 -1.47 4.16 2.37
N ALA A 70 -1.59 5.34 1.78
CA ALA A 70 -2.84 6.11 1.77
C ALA A 70 -3.94 5.45 0.92
N THR A 71 -3.56 4.83 -0.22
CA THR A 71 -4.51 4.06 -1.04
C THR A 71 -4.87 2.73 -0.40
N TYR A 72 -3.91 2.05 0.23
CA TYR A 72 -4.13 0.76 0.89
C TYR A 72 -5.09 0.87 2.08
N THR A 73 -4.96 1.91 2.88
CA THR A 73 -5.83 2.16 4.05
C THR A 73 -7.17 2.81 3.70
N GLY A 74 -7.37 3.23 2.44
CA GLY A 74 -8.57 3.95 2.01
C GLY A 74 -8.63 5.41 2.46
N VAL A 75 -7.61 5.94 3.12
CA VAL A 75 -7.54 7.35 3.55
C VAL A 75 -7.56 8.27 2.35
N PHE A 76 -6.92 7.88 1.25
CA PHE A 76 -6.84 8.69 0.05
C PHE A 76 -8.22 8.97 -0.59
N ASP A 77 -9.20 8.09 -0.40
CA ASP A 77 -10.57 8.33 -0.87
C ASP A 77 -11.21 9.49 -0.14
N LYS A 78 -10.96 9.62 1.17
CA LYS A 78 -11.42 10.76 1.98
C LYS A 78 -10.70 12.06 1.60
N VAL A 79 -9.40 11.98 1.32
CA VAL A 79 -8.62 13.13 0.83
C VAL A 79 -9.18 13.64 -0.50
N ARG A 80 -9.47 12.73 -1.45
CA ARG A 80 -10.07 13.09 -2.75
C ARG A 80 -11.44 13.76 -2.60
N ALA A 81 -12.28 13.23 -1.71
CA ALA A 81 -13.58 13.83 -1.41
C ALA A 81 -13.42 15.24 -0.84
N LEU A 82 -12.49 15.43 0.09
CA LEU A 82 -12.18 16.74 0.68
C LEU A 82 -11.72 17.77 -0.36
N PHE A 83 -10.85 17.37 -1.30
CA PHE A 83 -10.43 18.26 -2.38
C PHE A 83 -11.59 18.62 -3.33
N ALA A 84 -12.49 17.68 -3.61
CA ALA A 84 -13.69 17.97 -4.43
C ALA A 84 -14.67 18.96 -3.76
N GLU A 85 -14.65 19.04 -2.42
CA GLU A 85 -15.48 19.97 -1.66
C GLU A 85 -14.92 21.40 -1.58
N THR A 86 -13.68 21.61 -1.97
CA THR A 86 -13.06 22.94 -1.98
C THR A 86 -13.82 23.89 -2.91
N THR A 87 -13.86 25.18 -2.57
CA THR A 87 -14.52 26.21 -3.38
C THR A 87 -13.96 26.23 -4.80
N GLU A 88 -12.66 26.10 -4.94
CA GLU A 88 -11.97 26.13 -6.22
C GLU A 88 -12.34 24.92 -7.10
N ALA A 89 -12.44 23.72 -6.53
CA ALA A 89 -12.89 22.53 -7.25
C ALA A 89 -14.35 22.65 -7.71
N LYS A 90 -15.22 23.20 -6.84
CA LYS A 90 -16.65 23.42 -7.18
C LYS A 90 -16.83 24.44 -8.30
N VAL A 91 -16.08 25.54 -8.28
CA VAL A 91 -16.14 26.56 -9.35
C VAL A 91 -15.68 25.97 -10.68
N ARG A 92 -14.71 25.07 -10.69
CA ARG A 92 -14.21 24.38 -11.88
C ARG A 92 -15.04 23.15 -12.28
N GLY A 93 -16.04 22.75 -11.48
CA GLY A 93 -16.85 21.55 -11.71
C GLY A 93 -16.07 20.24 -11.48
N TYR A 94 -15.02 20.25 -10.67
CA TYR A 94 -14.20 19.08 -10.41
C TYR A 94 -14.84 18.18 -9.35
N GLN A 95 -15.07 16.94 -9.72
CA GLN A 95 -15.57 15.90 -8.82
C GLN A 95 -14.43 15.08 -8.23
N GLN A 96 -14.73 14.21 -7.27
CA GLN A 96 -13.77 13.34 -6.59
C GLN A 96 -12.90 12.52 -7.57
N GLY A 97 -13.44 12.09 -8.72
CA GLY A 97 -12.70 11.37 -9.74
C GLY A 97 -11.55 12.16 -10.37
N ARG A 98 -11.67 13.51 -10.41
CA ARG A 98 -10.61 14.41 -10.90
C ARG A 98 -9.32 14.30 -10.07
N PHE A 99 -9.48 14.05 -8.79
CA PHE A 99 -8.40 13.93 -7.81
C PHE A 99 -7.87 12.48 -7.67
N SER A 100 -8.20 11.59 -8.61
CA SER A 100 -7.67 10.25 -8.70
C SER A 100 -6.57 10.16 -9.76
N PHE A 101 -5.39 9.69 -9.36
CA PHE A 101 -4.32 9.41 -10.32
C PHE A 101 -4.56 8.14 -11.16
N ASN A 102 -5.62 7.37 -10.87
CA ASN A 102 -6.01 6.19 -11.65
C ASN A 102 -7.03 6.52 -12.76
N VAL A 103 -7.71 7.65 -12.67
CA VAL A 103 -8.79 8.04 -13.59
C VAL A 103 -8.31 9.11 -14.55
N LYS A 104 -8.67 8.98 -15.83
CA LYS A 104 -8.41 10.01 -16.85
C LYS A 104 -9.05 11.34 -16.47
N GLY A 105 -8.43 12.42 -16.90
CA GLY A 105 -8.93 13.79 -16.72
C GLY A 105 -8.15 14.58 -15.65
N GLY A 106 -7.81 13.98 -14.51
CA GLY A 106 -7.02 14.66 -13.46
C GLY A 106 -5.59 14.21 -13.36
N ARG A 107 -5.29 13.00 -13.82
CA ARG A 107 -3.94 12.43 -13.80
C ARG A 107 -3.05 13.01 -14.89
N CYS A 108 -1.75 12.90 -14.72
CA CYS A 108 -0.79 13.12 -15.78
C CYS A 108 -0.93 12.01 -16.84
N GLU A 109 -1.29 12.35 -18.06
CA GLU A 109 -1.48 11.36 -19.12
C GLU A 109 -0.16 10.79 -19.66
N ASN A 110 0.96 11.52 -19.52
CA ASN A 110 2.28 11.04 -19.96
C ASN A 110 2.73 9.79 -19.19
N CYS A 111 2.59 9.78 -17.86
CA CYS A 111 2.90 8.61 -17.03
C CYS A 111 1.64 7.84 -16.59
N SER A 112 0.48 8.19 -17.12
CA SER A 112 -0.81 7.58 -16.75
C SER A 112 -1.09 7.59 -15.23
N GLY A 113 -0.52 8.54 -14.48
CA GLY A 113 -0.68 8.67 -13.04
C GLY A 113 0.33 7.90 -12.21
N ASP A 114 1.31 7.25 -12.81
CA ASP A 114 2.35 6.49 -12.08
C ASP A 114 3.39 7.40 -11.44
N GLY A 115 3.55 8.64 -11.93
CA GLY A 115 4.58 9.57 -11.49
C GLY A 115 5.95 9.25 -12.05
N THR A 116 6.15 8.04 -12.54
CA THR A 116 7.38 7.52 -13.13
C THR A 116 7.11 6.91 -14.50
N ILE A 117 8.15 6.82 -15.32
CA ILE A 117 8.15 6.09 -16.59
C ILE A 117 9.04 4.87 -16.40
N THR A 118 8.54 3.71 -16.79
CA THR A 118 9.28 2.46 -16.75
C THR A 118 10.09 2.32 -18.02
N ILE A 119 11.39 2.11 -17.88
CA ILE A 119 12.28 1.75 -18.99
C ILE A 119 12.53 0.26 -18.88
N GLU A 120 11.88 -0.51 -19.77
CA GLU A 120 12.05 -1.96 -19.83
C GLU A 120 13.42 -2.31 -20.41
N MET A 121 14.16 -3.17 -19.72
CA MET A 121 15.45 -3.68 -20.14
C MET A 121 15.35 -5.19 -20.32
N ASN A 122 15.63 -5.69 -21.52
CA ASN A 122 15.41 -7.09 -21.92
C ASN A 122 16.08 -8.15 -21.04
N PHE A 123 17.15 -7.84 -20.31
CA PHE A 123 17.89 -8.80 -19.46
C PHE A 123 18.22 -8.25 -18.06
N LEU A 124 17.80 -7.04 -17.75
CA LEU A 124 18.03 -6.36 -16.48
C LEU A 124 16.69 -5.98 -15.84
N PRO A 125 16.66 -5.75 -14.53
CA PRO A 125 15.47 -5.21 -13.88
C PRO A 125 15.04 -3.87 -14.50
N ASP A 126 13.74 -3.65 -14.62
CA ASP A 126 13.17 -2.41 -15.12
C ASP A 126 13.64 -1.21 -14.30
N VAL A 127 13.94 -0.10 -14.99
CA VAL A 127 14.35 1.15 -14.36
C VAL A 127 13.17 2.13 -14.35
N TYR A 128 12.91 2.70 -13.20
CA TYR A 128 11.87 3.71 -13.01
C TYR A 128 12.50 5.11 -12.94
N VAL A 129 12.15 5.98 -13.87
CA VAL A 129 12.61 7.37 -13.88
C VAL A 129 11.43 8.31 -13.61
N PRO A 130 11.61 9.43 -12.88
CA PRO A 130 10.55 10.41 -12.69
C PRO A 130 9.99 10.90 -14.03
N CYS A 131 8.68 11.06 -14.12
CA CYS A 131 8.03 11.60 -15.30
C CYS A 131 8.46 13.05 -15.53
N GLU A 132 8.98 13.38 -16.70
CA GLU A 132 9.47 14.72 -17.04
C GLU A 132 8.36 15.79 -17.09
N ILE A 133 7.09 15.39 -17.28
CA ILE A 133 5.96 16.32 -17.36
C ILE A 133 5.42 16.66 -15.98
N CYS A 134 5.21 15.68 -15.11
CA CYS A 134 4.63 15.92 -13.78
C CYS A 134 5.67 15.88 -12.65
N HIS A 135 6.93 15.57 -12.95
CA HIS A 135 8.02 15.49 -11.96
C HIS A 135 7.69 14.64 -10.73
N GLY A 136 6.95 13.55 -10.93
CA GLY A 136 6.51 12.67 -9.86
C GLY A 136 5.16 13.03 -9.22
N ALA A 137 4.58 14.19 -9.53
CA ALA A 137 3.33 14.65 -8.91
C ALA A 137 2.09 13.85 -9.30
N ARG A 138 2.13 13.02 -10.35
CA ARG A 138 1.06 12.12 -10.82
C ARG A 138 -0.16 12.80 -11.45
N TYR A 139 -0.37 14.07 -11.26
CA TYR A 139 -1.52 14.84 -11.72
C TYR A 139 -1.14 15.81 -12.83
N ASN A 140 -2.13 16.25 -13.59
CA ASN A 140 -1.95 17.35 -14.52
C ASN A 140 -1.92 18.69 -13.79
N ARG A 141 -1.42 19.72 -14.47
CA ARG A 141 -1.24 21.06 -13.91
C ARG A 141 -2.54 21.64 -13.35
N GLU A 142 -3.64 21.49 -14.06
CA GLU A 142 -4.93 22.05 -13.67
C GLU A 142 -5.47 21.43 -12.36
N THR A 143 -5.23 20.16 -12.12
CA THR A 143 -5.61 19.49 -10.87
C THR A 143 -4.72 19.94 -9.71
N LEU A 144 -3.43 20.19 -9.97
CA LEU A 144 -2.49 20.68 -8.97
C LEU A 144 -2.73 22.13 -8.54
N GLU A 145 -3.42 22.92 -9.36
CA GLU A 145 -3.82 24.28 -9.00
C GLU A 145 -4.87 24.35 -7.90
N VAL A 146 -5.61 23.26 -7.64
CA VAL A 146 -6.57 23.22 -6.53
C VAL A 146 -5.85 22.97 -5.22
N HIS A 147 -6.04 23.86 -4.25
CA HIS A 147 -5.38 23.82 -2.96
C HIS A 147 -6.38 23.62 -1.81
N TYR A 148 -5.96 22.85 -0.83
CA TYR A 148 -6.61 22.75 0.48
C TYR A 148 -5.59 23.12 1.56
N LYS A 149 -5.90 24.16 2.34
CA LYS A 149 -4.98 24.73 3.36
C LYS A 149 -3.58 25.02 2.81
N GLY A 150 -3.51 25.55 1.56
CA GLY A 150 -2.27 25.92 0.90
C GLY A 150 -1.47 24.76 0.30
N LYS A 151 -2.02 23.52 0.31
CA LYS A 151 -1.36 22.35 -0.29
C LYS A 151 -2.16 21.79 -1.44
N SER A 152 -1.47 21.37 -2.50
CA SER A 152 -2.04 20.61 -3.60
C SER A 152 -2.25 19.13 -3.20
N ILE A 153 -3.00 18.39 -4.01
CA ILE A 153 -3.25 16.95 -3.72
C ILE A 153 -1.98 16.09 -3.77
N SER A 154 -0.94 16.52 -4.46
CA SER A 154 0.34 15.82 -4.53
C SER A 154 1.23 16.06 -3.30
N GLU A 155 0.92 17.07 -2.49
CA GLU A 155 1.68 17.44 -1.29
C GLU A 155 1.06 16.92 0.01
N VAL A 156 -0.06 16.23 -0.08
CA VAL A 156 -0.77 15.59 1.02
C VAL A 156 -0.47 14.10 1.05
#